data_ab1629b28e2a14622245eed76c1a0f3c
#
_entry.id   ab1629b28e2a14622245eed76c1a0f3c
#
_cell.length_a   1.000
_cell.length_b   1.000
_cell.length_c   1.000
_cell.angle_alpha   90.00
_cell.angle_beta   90.00
_cell.angle_gamma   90.00
#
_symmetry.space_group_name_H-M   'P 1'
#
loop_
_entity.id
_entity.type
_entity.pdbx_description
1 polymer ?
#
loop_
_entity_poly.entity_id
_entity_poly.type
_entity_poly.pdbx_seq_one_letter_code
_entity_poly.pdbx_strand_id
1 'polypeptide(L)'
;MRKINKLIILIFILLNFGSYSFAENNFFEEGKNKYDEQKYEESKFLFQRSIVFNPKDKDSYLYLAKIYNFEENKREEQKNIDTVLLLDPKNEEANYMLMEIELKRSNYS
;
A
#
# COMPACT_ATOMS: atom_id res chain seq x y z
N MET A 1 -42.90 10.18 21.22
CA MET A 1 -42.56 9.60 19.90
C MET A 1 -41.38 10.30 19.22
N ARG A 2 -41.24 11.62 19.29
CA ARG A 2 -40.13 12.36 18.64
C ARG A 2 -38.72 12.05 19.21
N LYS A 3 -38.59 11.63 20.47
CA LYS A 3 -37.32 11.30 21.13
C LYS A 3 -36.74 9.93 20.67
N ILE A 4 -37.60 9.01 20.27
CA ILE A 4 -37.20 7.66 19.79
C ILE A 4 -36.61 7.74 18.40
N ASN A 5 -37.14 8.61 17.52
CA ASN A 5 -36.65 8.75 16.15
C ASN A 5 -35.22 9.35 16.07
N LYS A 6 -34.89 10.28 16.98
CA LYS A 6 -33.55 10.87 17.07
C LYS A 6 -32.52 9.85 17.57
N LEU A 7 -32.90 8.97 18.49
CA LEU A 7 -32.05 7.92 19.02
C LEU A 7 -31.75 6.86 17.94
N ILE A 8 -32.77 6.47 17.16
CA ILE A 8 -32.64 5.51 16.04
C ILE A 8 -31.74 6.09 14.93
N ILE A 9 -31.87 7.37 14.62
CA ILE A 9 -31.01 8.04 13.62
C ILE A 9 -29.56 8.10 14.11
N LEU A 10 -29.33 8.38 15.39
CA LEU A 10 -27.99 8.40 15.99
C LEU A 10 -27.33 7.01 15.95
N ILE A 11 -28.06 5.97 16.29
CA ILE A 11 -27.60 4.56 16.23
C ILE A 11 -27.30 4.17 14.78
N PHE A 12 -28.13 4.61 13.82
CA PHE A 12 -27.94 4.34 12.40
C PHE A 12 -26.65 5.02 11.86
N ILE A 13 -26.36 6.24 12.31
CA ILE A 13 -25.13 6.97 11.95
C ILE A 13 -23.90 6.26 12.54
N LEU A 14 -23.96 5.80 13.79
CA LEU A 14 -22.88 5.08 14.44
C LEU A 14 -22.60 3.72 13.80
N LEU A 15 -23.64 3.02 13.34
CA LEU A 15 -23.49 1.74 12.63
C LEU A 15 -22.85 1.92 11.24
N ASN A 16 -23.12 3.04 10.57
CA ASN A 16 -22.50 3.34 9.27
C ASN A 16 -21.01 3.70 9.39
N PHE A 17 -20.62 4.37 10.48
CA PHE A 17 -19.20 4.68 10.74
C PHE A 17 -18.36 3.41 10.97
N GLY A 18 -18.92 2.39 11.59
CA GLY A 18 -18.24 1.10 11.79
C GLY A 18 -17.96 0.32 10.49
N SER A 19 -18.81 0.46 9.47
CA SER A 19 -18.61 -0.22 8.19
C SER A 19 -17.51 0.41 7.34
N TYR A 20 -17.24 1.70 7.48
CA TYR A 20 -16.16 2.36 6.73
C TYR A 20 -14.76 1.93 7.19
N SER A 21 -14.55 1.70 8.49
CA SER A 21 -13.24 1.24 8.99
C SER A 21 -12.91 -0.20 8.57
N PHE A 22 -13.90 -1.05 8.32
CA PHE A 22 -13.70 -2.41 7.81
C PHE A 22 -13.28 -2.43 6.34
N ALA A 23 -13.82 -1.53 5.51
CA ALA A 23 -13.47 -1.41 4.10
C ALA A 23 -12.03 -0.91 3.90
N GLU A 24 -11.53 -0.03 4.77
CA GLU A 24 -10.19 0.56 4.71
C GLU A 24 -9.08 -0.47 4.92
N ASN A 25 -9.29 -1.47 5.77
CA ASN A 25 -8.30 -2.50 6.09
C ASN A 25 -8.13 -3.57 5.01
N ASN A 26 -9.01 -3.61 4.00
CA ASN A 26 -8.99 -4.64 2.97
C ASN A 26 -8.11 -4.29 1.75
N PHE A 27 -7.77 -3.03 1.53
CA PHE A 27 -7.00 -2.62 0.35
C PHE A 27 -5.64 -3.31 0.25
N PHE A 28 -4.95 -3.45 1.37
CA PHE A 28 -3.66 -4.15 1.40
C PHE A 28 -3.80 -5.63 1.02
N GLU A 29 -4.73 -6.34 1.66
CA GLU A 29 -4.96 -7.76 1.39
C GLU A 29 -5.47 -8.00 -0.04
N GLU A 30 -6.37 -7.16 -0.53
CA GLU A 30 -6.82 -7.20 -1.92
C GLU A 30 -5.67 -6.93 -2.89
N GLY A 31 -4.81 -5.97 -2.56
CA GLY A 31 -3.61 -5.67 -3.34
C GLY A 31 -2.68 -6.86 -3.46
N LYS A 32 -2.44 -7.57 -2.36
CA LYS A 32 -1.64 -8.80 -2.35
C LYS A 32 -2.27 -9.90 -3.22
N ASN A 33 -3.58 -10.09 -3.12
CA ASN A 33 -4.29 -11.06 -3.92
C ASN A 33 -4.13 -10.77 -5.41
N LYS A 34 -4.27 -9.51 -5.81
CA LYS A 34 -4.08 -9.09 -7.20
C LYS A 34 -2.63 -9.26 -7.65
N TYR A 35 -1.69 -9.00 -6.76
CA TYR A 35 -0.27 -9.23 -7.02
C TYR A 35 0.01 -10.71 -7.31
N ASP A 36 -0.52 -11.60 -6.50
CA ASP A 36 -0.36 -13.05 -6.66
C ASP A 36 -1.02 -13.55 -7.96
N GLU A 37 -2.12 -12.92 -8.38
CA GLU A 37 -2.78 -13.18 -9.67
C GLU A 37 -2.05 -12.54 -10.86
N GLN A 38 -0.96 -11.83 -10.64
CA GLN A 38 -0.19 -11.08 -11.64
C GLN A 38 -1.00 -9.94 -12.30
N LYS A 39 -2.03 -9.46 -11.62
CA LYS A 39 -2.84 -8.31 -12.04
C LYS A 39 -2.22 -7.03 -11.48
N TYR A 40 -1.08 -6.63 -12.01
CA TYR A 40 -0.24 -5.59 -11.42
C TYR A 40 -0.88 -4.19 -11.45
N GLU A 41 -1.65 -3.85 -12.47
CA GLU A 41 -2.34 -2.55 -12.52
C GLU A 41 -3.38 -2.42 -11.40
N GLU A 42 -4.20 -3.45 -11.21
CA GLU A 42 -5.19 -3.48 -10.13
C GLU A 42 -4.50 -3.51 -8.76
N SER A 43 -3.46 -4.32 -8.62
CA SER A 43 -2.66 -4.43 -7.40
C SER A 43 -2.04 -3.08 -7.03
N LYS A 44 -1.41 -2.41 -7.97
CA LYS A 44 -0.80 -1.09 -7.79
C LYS A 44 -1.82 -0.06 -7.29
N PHE A 45 -2.99 -0.01 -7.90
CA PHE A 45 -4.08 0.87 -7.48
C PHE A 45 -4.47 0.60 -6.03
N LEU A 46 -4.62 -0.67 -5.64
CA LEU A 46 -5.03 -1.07 -4.29
C LEU A 46 -3.96 -0.71 -3.24
N PHE A 47 -2.68 -0.92 -3.55
CA PHE A 47 -1.60 -0.51 -2.64
C PHE A 47 -1.51 1.01 -2.51
N GLN A 48 -1.74 1.76 -3.58
CA GLN A 48 -1.80 3.22 -3.52
C GLN A 48 -2.96 3.69 -2.63
N ARG A 49 -4.11 3.01 -2.69
CA ARG A 49 -5.24 3.29 -1.78
C ARG A 49 -4.89 2.94 -0.34
N SER A 50 -4.23 1.82 -0.11
CA SER A 50 -3.79 1.41 1.22
C SER A 50 -2.90 2.47 1.88
N ILE A 51 -1.99 3.06 1.12
CA ILE A 51 -1.08 4.11 1.61
C ILE A 51 -1.85 5.38 2.01
N VAL A 52 -2.93 5.72 1.31
CA VAL A 52 -3.76 6.89 1.68
C VAL A 52 -4.30 6.74 3.09
N PHE A 53 -4.74 5.54 3.47
CA PHE A 53 -5.27 5.27 4.82
C PHE A 53 -4.18 5.02 5.85
N ASN A 54 -3.06 4.42 5.44
CA ASN A 54 -1.93 4.13 6.33
C ASN A 54 -0.60 4.46 5.63
N PRO A 55 -0.18 5.75 5.66
CA PRO A 55 1.05 6.18 4.97
C PRO A 55 2.34 5.64 5.60
N LYS A 56 2.27 4.96 6.74
CA LYS A 56 3.42 4.33 7.41
C LYS A 56 3.47 2.80 7.17
N ASP A 57 2.60 2.28 6.32
CA ASP A 57 2.61 0.86 5.96
C ASP A 57 3.74 0.57 4.96
N LYS A 58 4.89 0.19 5.49
CA LYS A 58 6.08 -0.16 4.71
C LYS A 58 5.83 -1.26 3.69
N ASP A 59 4.95 -2.20 4.00
CA ASP A 59 4.70 -3.37 3.14
C ASP A 59 3.99 -2.96 1.84
N SER A 60 3.08 -1.98 1.89
CA SER A 60 2.47 -1.43 0.67
C SER A 60 3.49 -0.79 -0.25
N TYR A 61 4.42 -0.02 0.29
CA TYR A 61 5.51 0.59 -0.50
C TYR A 61 6.44 -0.48 -1.06
N LEU A 62 6.71 -1.54 -0.32
CA LEU A 62 7.56 -2.65 -0.78
C LEU A 62 6.93 -3.35 -1.99
N TYR A 63 5.64 -3.66 -1.92
CA TYR A 63 4.92 -4.25 -3.06
C TYR A 63 4.88 -3.31 -4.26
N LEU A 64 4.68 -2.01 -4.05
CA LEU A 64 4.76 -1.03 -5.13
C LEU A 64 6.14 -1.02 -5.79
N ALA A 65 7.20 -1.07 -5.00
CA ALA A 65 8.57 -1.16 -5.53
C ALA A 65 8.75 -2.40 -6.41
N LYS A 66 8.24 -3.55 -5.97
CA LYS A 66 8.28 -4.80 -6.75
C LYS A 66 7.53 -4.68 -8.08
N ILE A 67 6.34 -4.07 -8.05
CA ILE A 67 5.55 -3.85 -9.27
C ILE A 67 6.30 -2.93 -10.24
N TYR A 68 6.84 -1.82 -9.75
CA TYR A 68 7.61 -0.90 -10.59
C TYR A 68 8.89 -1.54 -11.13
N ASN A 69 9.49 -2.47 -10.41
CA ASN A 69 10.60 -3.27 -10.93
C ASN A 69 10.18 -4.09 -12.14
N PHE A 70 9.03 -4.77 -12.10
CA PHE A 70 8.48 -5.50 -13.25
C PHE A 70 8.16 -4.58 -14.43
N GLU A 71 7.70 -3.36 -14.16
CA GLU A 71 7.38 -2.36 -15.18
C GLU A 71 8.63 -1.65 -15.72
N GLU A 72 9.80 -1.95 -15.18
CA GLU A 72 11.07 -1.28 -15.50
C GLU A 72 11.03 0.23 -15.24
N ASN A 73 10.18 0.67 -14.32
CA ASN A 73 10.09 2.06 -13.89
C ASN A 73 11.04 2.31 -12.71
N LYS A 74 12.31 2.53 -13.06
CA LYS A 74 13.40 2.66 -12.08
C LYS A 74 13.22 3.81 -11.11
N ARG A 75 12.64 4.91 -11.57
CA ARG A 75 12.41 6.10 -10.75
C ARG A 75 11.40 5.82 -9.62
N GLU A 76 10.25 5.25 -9.97
CA GLU A 76 9.22 4.93 -8.98
C GLU A 76 9.64 3.76 -8.08
N GLU A 77 10.36 2.78 -8.62
CA GLU A 77 10.96 1.71 -7.83
C GLU A 77 11.87 2.26 -6.73
N GLN A 78 12.83 3.11 -7.11
CA GLN A 78 13.78 3.74 -6.16
C GLN A 78 13.03 4.55 -5.11
N LYS A 79 12.08 5.36 -5.51
CA LYS A 79 11.28 6.20 -4.61
C LYS A 79 10.57 5.37 -3.54
N ASN A 80 9.97 4.24 -3.93
CA ASN A 80 9.25 3.38 -2.99
C ASN A 80 10.22 2.61 -2.09
N ILE A 81 11.36 2.15 -2.60
CA ILE A 81 12.43 1.54 -1.79
C ILE A 81 12.93 2.53 -0.73
N ASP A 82 13.20 3.76 -1.12
CA ASP A 82 13.67 4.79 -0.20
C ASP A 82 12.65 5.03 0.92
N THR A 83 11.37 5.01 0.60
CA THR A 83 10.30 5.14 1.59
C THR A 83 10.27 3.95 2.55
N VAL A 84 10.42 2.72 2.05
CA VAL A 84 10.51 1.52 2.92
C VAL A 84 11.67 1.67 3.89
N LEU A 85 12.86 2.07 3.40
CA LEU A 85 14.06 2.19 4.23
C LEU A 85 14.01 3.38 5.19
N LEU A 86 13.22 4.40 4.88
CA LEU A 86 12.94 5.49 5.82
C LEU A 86 12.10 4.99 7.00
N LEU A 87 11.11 4.13 6.72
CA LEU A 87 10.22 3.55 7.73
C LEU A 87 10.86 2.39 8.49
N ASP A 88 11.67 1.60 7.80
CA ASP A 88 12.34 0.40 8.33
C ASP A 88 13.74 0.26 7.71
N PRO A 89 14.76 0.92 8.29
CA PRO A 89 16.12 0.89 7.74
C PRO A 89 16.76 -0.49 7.64
N LYS A 90 16.26 -1.46 8.39
CA LYS A 90 16.80 -2.84 8.43
C LYS A 90 15.99 -3.80 7.56
N ASN A 91 15.07 -3.30 6.74
CA ASN A 91 14.29 -4.15 5.85
C ASN A 91 15.22 -4.85 4.86
N GLU A 92 15.33 -6.16 4.97
CA GLU A 92 16.27 -6.95 4.18
C GLU A 92 15.94 -6.92 2.69
N GLU A 93 14.67 -7.06 2.35
CA GLU A 93 14.23 -7.10 0.96
C GLU A 93 14.46 -5.76 0.27
N ALA A 94 14.12 -4.65 0.93
CA ALA A 94 14.36 -3.31 0.40
C ALA A 94 15.85 -3.02 0.22
N ASN A 95 16.68 -3.42 1.18
CA ASN A 95 18.14 -3.29 1.07
C ASN A 95 18.69 -4.11 -0.08
N TYR A 96 18.18 -5.32 -0.29
CA TYR A 96 18.56 -6.16 -1.41
C TYR A 96 18.18 -5.51 -2.76
N MET A 97 16.96 -5.01 -2.87
CA MET A 97 16.50 -4.32 -4.09
C MET A 97 17.34 -3.07 -4.38
N LEU A 98 17.69 -2.29 -3.35
CA LEU A 98 18.57 -1.13 -3.51
C LEU A 98 19.94 -1.55 -4.02
N MET A 99 20.51 -2.60 -3.48
CA MET A 99 21.78 -3.15 -3.95
C MET A 99 21.72 -3.54 -5.43
N GLU A 100 20.64 -4.19 -5.86
CA GLU A 100 20.45 -4.55 -7.28
C GLU A 100 20.42 -3.32 -8.18
N ILE A 101 19.73 -2.27 -7.78
CA ILE A 101 19.69 -1.00 -8.52
C ILE A 101 21.08 -0.40 -8.66
N GLU A 102 21.84 -0.35 -7.56
CA GLU A 102 23.19 0.20 -7.56
C GLU A 102 24.16 -0.62 -8.44
N LEU A 103 24.06 -1.94 -8.41
CA LEU A 103 24.85 -2.81 -9.28
C LEU A 103 24.54 -2.58 -10.76
N LYS A 104 23.28 -2.46 -11.12
CA LYS A 104 22.87 -2.16 -12.50
C LYS A 104 23.38 -0.79 -12.93
N ARG A 105 23.31 0.20 -12.05
CA ARG A 105 23.80 1.56 -12.32
C ARG A 105 25.30 1.58 -12.57
N SER A 106 26.09 0.84 -11.79
CA SER A 106 27.54 0.76 -11.94
C SER A 106 27.97 0.08 -13.24
N ASN A 107 27.15 -0.85 -13.75
CA ASN A 107 27.46 -1.56 -15.00
C ASN A 107 27.23 -0.70 -16.25
N TYR A 108 26.50 0.41 -16.14
CA TYR A 108 26.22 1.31 -17.26
C TYR A 108 27.06 2.59 -17.26
N SER A 109 27.90 2.76 -16.23
CA SER A 109 28.87 3.87 -16.17
C SER A 109 30.29 3.37 -16.54
#